data_afedd8f3a50cba6712dc19f59643b139
#
_entry.id   afedd8f3a50cba6712dc19f59643b139
#
_cell.length_a   1.000
_cell.length_b   1.000
_cell.length_c   1.000
_cell.angle_alpha   90.00
_cell.angle_beta   90.00
_cell.angle_gamma   90.00
#
_symmetry.space_group_name_H-M   'P 1'
#
loop_
_entity.id
_entity.type
_entity.pdbx_description
1 polymer ?
#
loop_
_entity_poly.entity_id
_entity_poly.type
_entity_poly.pdbx_seq_one_letter_code
_entity_poly.pdbx_strand_id
1 'polypeptide(L)'
;DSIIDRKVRNMRMISPSNREVNISLDKVYGKTDNEYIGMCRREVMDAFMRNRAAELGANLVNGLVTKIETGNNRQGPYTLNYSDYSSGESKGESKTLEVDLIIGADGANSRVAKAMDAGDYNVAIAFQERIKLPEKEMNYYEDLAEMYVGTDVSPDFYGWVFPKYDHVAVGTGTMQKNQSLIKGLQV
;
A
#
# COMPACT_ATOMS: atom_id res chain seq x y z
N ASP A 1 4.27 12.01 -13.82
CA ASP A 1 4.85 12.85 -12.73
C ASP A 1 3.80 13.56 -11.86
N SER A 2 2.55 13.71 -12.32
CA SER A 2 1.52 14.50 -11.61
C SER A 2 1.07 13.91 -10.25
N ILE A 3 1.39 12.65 -9.98
CA ILE A 3 1.03 11.95 -8.73
C ILE A 3 2.20 11.78 -7.75
N ILE A 4 3.39 12.21 -8.16
CA ILE A 4 4.60 12.06 -7.34
C ILE A 4 4.76 13.31 -6.48
N ASP A 5 4.68 13.14 -5.17
CA ASP A 5 4.88 14.21 -4.21
C ASP A 5 6.37 14.60 -4.10
N ARG A 6 7.26 13.60 -4.09
CA ARG A 6 8.73 13.79 -4.01
C ARG A 6 9.48 12.73 -4.79
N LYS A 7 10.62 13.11 -5.34
CA LYS A 7 11.57 12.24 -6.03
C LYS A 7 12.79 12.05 -5.14
N VAL A 8 12.87 10.90 -4.46
CA VAL A 8 13.93 10.59 -3.52
C VAL A 8 15.04 9.81 -4.23
N ARG A 9 16.27 10.27 -4.10
CA ARG A 9 17.47 9.63 -4.65
C ARG A 9 18.42 9.11 -3.59
N ASN A 10 18.24 9.53 -2.35
CA ASN A 10 19.06 9.13 -1.24
C ASN A 10 18.27 8.28 -0.24
N MET A 11 18.85 7.16 0.14
CA MET A 11 18.34 6.29 1.19
C MET A 11 19.38 6.19 2.30
N ARG A 12 18.94 6.26 3.55
CA ARG A 12 19.77 6.07 4.73
C ARG A 12 19.25 4.88 5.50
N MET A 13 20.14 3.93 5.79
CA MET A 13 19.84 2.82 6.71
C MET A 13 20.56 3.08 8.04
N ILE A 14 19.82 2.96 9.14
CA ILE A 14 20.30 3.23 10.49
C ILE A 14 20.17 1.95 11.32
N SER A 15 21.29 1.57 11.95
CA SER A 15 21.36 0.41 12.85
C SER A 15 21.03 0.78 14.30
N PRO A 16 20.79 -0.21 15.22
CA PRO A 16 20.57 0.05 16.65
C PRO A 16 21.69 0.81 17.33
N SER A 17 22.92 0.71 16.82
CA SER A 17 24.08 1.46 17.32
C SER A 17 24.24 2.84 16.67
N ASN A 18 23.21 3.34 15.99
CA ASN A 18 23.22 4.60 15.24
C ASN A 18 24.33 4.71 14.17
N ARG A 19 24.80 3.57 13.66
CA ARG A 19 25.67 3.56 12.49
C ARG A 19 24.80 3.70 11.24
N GLU A 20 25.27 4.51 10.32
CA GLU A 20 24.54 4.86 9.11
C GLU A 20 25.22 4.30 7.86
N VAL A 21 24.41 3.82 6.93
CA VAL A 21 24.81 3.53 5.56
C VAL A 21 23.96 4.39 4.63
N ASN A 22 24.63 5.24 3.84
CA ASN A 22 23.98 6.11 2.88
C ASN A 22 24.10 5.51 1.47
N ILE A 23 22.98 5.27 0.82
CA ILE A 23 22.88 4.75 -0.54
C ILE A 23 22.36 5.89 -1.41
N SER A 24 23.12 6.26 -2.44
CA SER A 24 22.71 7.26 -3.42
C SER A 24 22.46 6.58 -4.77
N LEU A 25 21.28 6.76 -5.34
CA LEU A 25 20.96 6.26 -6.67
C LEU A 25 21.83 6.92 -7.73
N ASP A 26 22.18 8.20 -7.56
CA ASP A 26 23.11 8.91 -8.46
C ASP A 26 24.51 8.27 -8.50
N LYS A 27 24.96 7.65 -7.40
CA LYS A 27 26.24 6.93 -7.36
C LYS A 27 26.17 5.54 -8.00
N VAL A 28 24.98 4.92 -7.98
CA VAL A 28 24.78 3.56 -8.50
C VAL A 28 24.51 3.59 -10.01
N TYR A 29 23.66 4.50 -10.47
CA TYR A 29 23.16 4.54 -11.85
C TYR A 29 23.68 5.72 -12.66
N GLY A 30 24.47 6.61 -12.04
CA GLY A 30 24.79 7.92 -12.61
C GLY A 30 23.66 8.94 -12.37
N LYS A 31 24.00 10.20 -12.50
CA LYS A 31 23.04 11.30 -12.29
C LYS A 31 22.12 11.40 -13.50
N THR A 32 20.91 10.87 -13.38
CA THR A 32 19.86 10.93 -14.42
C THR A 32 18.56 11.46 -13.82
N ASP A 33 17.69 12.00 -14.66
CA ASP A 33 16.38 12.49 -14.22
C ASP A 33 15.35 11.37 -14.02
N ASN A 34 15.68 10.15 -14.46
CA ASN A 34 14.77 9.00 -14.47
C ASN A 34 14.94 8.06 -13.28
N GLU A 35 16.09 8.14 -12.58
CA GLU A 35 16.42 7.22 -11.48
C GLU A 35 16.07 7.85 -10.13
N TYR A 36 14.90 7.53 -9.61
CA TYR A 36 14.41 7.99 -8.30
C TYR A 36 13.38 7.02 -7.72
N ILE A 37 13.16 7.13 -6.43
CA ILE A 37 12.03 6.50 -5.75
C ILE A 37 10.91 7.53 -5.67
N GLY A 38 9.80 7.28 -6.37
CA GLY A 38 8.64 8.15 -6.36
C GLY A 38 7.86 8.02 -5.05
N MET A 39 7.88 9.05 -4.23
CA MET A 39 7.06 9.13 -3.03
C MET A 39 5.71 9.77 -3.38
N CYS A 40 4.63 9.05 -3.15
CA CYS A 40 3.27 9.53 -3.44
C CYS A 40 2.31 9.20 -2.31
N ARG A 41 1.26 10.00 -2.20
CA ARG A 41 0.14 9.68 -1.31
C ARG A 41 -0.78 8.68 -1.99
N ARG A 42 -1.15 7.62 -1.27
CA ARG A 42 -1.98 6.54 -1.81
C ARG A 42 -3.33 7.02 -2.33
N GLU A 43 -3.97 7.94 -1.62
CA GLU A 43 -5.24 8.53 -2.05
C GLU A 43 -5.14 9.23 -3.41
N VAL A 44 -4.00 9.86 -3.71
CA VAL A 44 -3.76 10.52 -5.02
C VAL A 44 -3.48 9.48 -6.10
N MET A 45 -2.59 8.52 -5.80
CA MET A 45 -2.23 7.46 -6.75
C MET A 45 -3.43 6.57 -7.07
N ASP A 46 -4.17 6.13 -6.06
CA ASP A 46 -5.32 5.24 -6.25
C ASP A 46 -6.44 5.91 -7.06
N ALA A 47 -6.70 7.20 -6.80
CA ALA A 47 -7.64 7.99 -7.60
C ALA A 47 -7.17 8.14 -9.05
N PHE A 48 -5.91 8.44 -9.27
CA PHE A 48 -5.32 8.55 -10.61
C PHE A 48 -5.46 7.23 -11.40
N MET A 49 -5.06 6.11 -10.79
CA MET A 49 -5.11 4.79 -11.45
C MET A 49 -6.54 4.38 -11.78
N ARG A 50 -7.47 4.61 -10.85
CA ARG A 50 -8.90 4.34 -11.07
C ARG A 50 -9.47 5.18 -12.21
N ASN A 51 -9.20 6.48 -12.23
CA ASN A 51 -9.70 7.38 -13.28
C ASN A 51 -9.10 7.00 -14.63
N ARG A 52 -7.80 6.67 -14.67
CA ARG A 52 -7.16 6.18 -15.90
C ARG A 52 -7.78 4.88 -16.42
N ALA A 53 -8.16 3.96 -15.55
CA ALA A 53 -8.88 2.75 -15.96
C ALA A 53 -10.24 3.09 -16.61
N ALA A 54 -10.99 4.03 -16.02
CA ALA A 54 -12.25 4.49 -16.59
C ALA A 54 -12.07 5.17 -17.96
N GLU A 55 -11.06 6.02 -18.10
CA GLU A 55 -10.73 6.68 -19.37
C GLU A 55 -10.37 5.67 -20.48
N LEU A 56 -9.82 4.51 -20.09
CA LEU A 56 -9.51 3.40 -20.99
C LEU A 56 -10.69 2.44 -21.23
N GLY A 57 -11.89 2.77 -20.74
CA GLY A 57 -13.11 2.04 -20.99
C GLY A 57 -13.52 1.04 -19.90
N ALA A 58 -12.87 1.02 -18.75
CA ALA A 58 -13.32 0.19 -17.63
C ALA A 58 -14.56 0.79 -16.95
N ASN A 59 -15.54 -0.05 -16.67
CA ASN A 59 -16.71 0.34 -15.87
C ASN A 59 -16.35 0.31 -14.38
N LEU A 60 -16.44 1.45 -13.71
CA LEU A 60 -16.22 1.55 -12.28
C LEU A 60 -17.53 1.35 -11.52
N VAL A 61 -17.51 0.46 -10.55
CA VAL A 61 -18.64 0.22 -9.65
C VAL A 61 -18.19 0.52 -8.21
N ASN A 62 -18.88 1.44 -7.55
CA ASN A 62 -18.70 1.68 -6.12
C ASN A 62 -19.44 0.60 -5.34
N GLY A 63 -18.85 -0.59 -5.27
CA GLY A 63 -19.52 -1.78 -4.75
C GLY A 63 -18.63 -2.63 -3.84
N LEU A 64 -19.30 -3.38 -2.96
CA LEU A 64 -18.67 -4.38 -2.10
C LEU A 64 -19.11 -5.77 -2.57
N VAL A 65 -18.19 -6.56 -3.12
CA VAL A 65 -18.44 -7.97 -3.43
C VAL A 65 -18.66 -8.73 -2.13
N THR A 66 -19.82 -9.34 -1.98
CA THR A 66 -20.23 -10.07 -0.78
C THR A 66 -20.05 -11.58 -0.92
N LYS A 67 -20.27 -12.11 -2.14
CA LYS A 67 -20.13 -13.54 -2.46
C LYS A 67 -19.61 -13.72 -3.87
N ILE A 68 -18.78 -14.74 -4.05
CA ILE A 68 -18.31 -15.21 -5.35
C ILE A 68 -18.79 -16.65 -5.49
N GLU A 69 -19.52 -16.94 -6.54
CA GLU A 69 -19.94 -18.27 -6.90
C GLU A 69 -19.15 -18.74 -8.11
N THR A 70 -18.58 -19.92 -8.00
CA THR A 70 -17.77 -20.53 -9.06
C THR A 70 -18.53 -21.70 -9.66
N GLY A 71 -18.30 -21.97 -10.94
CA GLY A 71 -18.74 -23.20 -11.57
C GLY A 71 -18.04 -24.45 -11.03
N ASN A 72 -18.31 -25.59 -11.64
CA ASN A 72 -17.68 -26.86 -11.30
C ASN A 72 -16.14 -26.74 -11.39
N ASN A 73 -15.44 -27.34 -10.42
CA ASN A 73 -13.99 -27.29 -10.32
C ASN A 73 -13.39 -25.87 -10.26
N ARG A 74 -14.15 -24.91 -9.71
CA ARG A 74 -13.73 -23.49 -9.59
C ARG A 74 -13.40 -22.84 -10.94
N GLN A 75 -14.04 -23.28 -12.00
CA GLN A 75 -13.97 -22.68 -13.34
C GLN A 75 -15.16 -21.77 -13.58
N GLY A 76 -15.00 -20.79 -14.50
CA GLY A 76 -16.08 -19.91 -14.93
C GLY A 76 -17.21 -20.65 -15.65
N PRO A 77 -18.32 -19.98 -15.90
CA PRO A 77 -18.57 -18.57 -15.56
C PRO A 77 -18.67 -18.36 -14.04
N TYR A 78 -18.37 -17.13 -13.62
CA TYR A 78 -18.40 -16.74 -12.21
C TYR A 78 -19.54 -15.79 -11.96
N THR A 79 -20.22 -15.95 -10.81
CA THR A 79 -21.26 -15.03 -10.38
C THR A 79 -20.78 -14.21 -9.20
N LEU A 80 -20.74 -12.89 -9.35
CA LEU A 80 -20.42 -11.95 -8.30
C LEU A 80 -21.71 -11.38 -7.71
N ASN A 81 -21.93 -11.61 -6.41
CA ASN A 81 -22.98 -10.92 -5.67
C ASN A 81 -22.33 -9.71 -4.97
N TYR A 82 -22.86 -8.54 -5.12
CA TYR A 82 -22.29 -7.33 -4.53
C TYR A 82 -23.36 -6.33 -4.08
N SER A 83 -23.00 -5.48 -3.13
CA SER A 83 -23.79 -4.33 -2.73
C SER A 83 -23.27 -3.10 -3.48
N ASP A 84 -24.11 -2.47 -4.27
CA ASP A 84 -23.79 -1.26 -5.03
C ASP A 84 -24.16 -0.02 -4.23
N TYR A 85 -23.19 0.84 -4.01
CA TYR A 85 -23.31 2.11 -3.26
C TYR A 85 -23.30 3.34 -4.19
N SER A 86 -23.48 3.16 -5.48
CA SER A 86 -23.41 4.25 -6.47
C SER A 86 -24.50 5.32 -6.26
N SER A 87 -25.61 4.97 -5.60
CA SER A 87 -26.69 5.92 -5.22
C SER A 87 -26.28 6.87 -4.09
N GLY A 88 -25.18 6.58 -3.36
CA GLY A 88 -24.76 7.32 -2.17
C GLY A 88 -25.53 6.96 -0.89
N GLU A 89 -26.42 6.00 -0.94
CA GLU A 89 -27.14 5.51 0.24
C GLU A 89 -26.25 4.63 1.11
N SER A 90 -26.46 4.68 2.42
CA SER A 90 -25.70 3.88 3.40
C SER A 90 -25.95 2.38 3.28
N LYS A 91 -27.15 2.01 2.81
CA LYS A 91 -27.50 0.63 2.49
C LYS A 91 -27.39 0.43 0.99
N GLY A 92 -26.34 -0.27 0.56
CA GLY A 92 -26.14 -0.59 -0.84
C GLY A 92 -27.26 -1.48 -1.42
N GLU A 93 -27.54 -1.31 -2.70
CA GLU A 93 -28.46 -2.16 -3.46
C GLU A 93 -27.79 -3.50 -3.79
N SER A 94 -28.47 -4.62 -3.53
CA SER A 94 -27.94 -5.95 -3.88
C SER A 94 -28.03 -6.18 -5.37
N LYS A 95 -26.89 -6.49 -5.99
CA LYS A 95 -26.76 -6.78 -7.42
C LYS A 95 -25.96 -8.03 -7.67
N THR A 96 -26.13 -8.56 -8.88
CA THR A 96 -25.42 -9.75 -9.36
C THR A 96 -24.81 -9.44 -10.72
N LEU A 97 -23.61 -9.95 -10.96
CA LEU A 97 -22.89 -9.83 -12.22
C LEU A 97 -22.26 -11.18 -12.59
N GLU A 98 -22.49 -11.61 -13.81
CA GLU A 98 -21.80 -12.78 -14.38
C GLU A 98 -20.56 -12.34 -15.17
N VAL A 99 -19.44 -13.04 -14.97
CA VAL A 99 -18.17 -12.74 -15.62
C VAL A 99 -17.41 -14.02 -16.00
N ASP A 100 -16.64 -13.94 -17.06
CA ASP A 100 -15.82 -15.07 -17.55
C ASP A 100 -14.50 -15.19 -16.78
N LEU A 101 -13.99 -14.11 -16.21
CA LEU A 101 -12.72 -14.04 -15.50
C LEU A 101 -12.79 -13.10 -14.30
N ILE A 102 -12.11 -13.48 -13.22
CA ILE A 102 -11.93 -12.63 -12.03
C ILE A 102 -10.45 -12.42 -11.79
N ILE A 103 -10.07 -11.18 -11.53
CA ILE A 103 -8.74 -10.82 -11.03
C ILE A 103 -8.89 -10.30 -9.60
N GLY A 104 -8.34 -11.07 -8.63
CA GLY A 104 -8.33 -10.68 -7.22
C GLY A 104 -7.25 -9.65 -6.95
N ALA A 105 -7.64 -8.41 -6.65
CA ALA A 105 -6.77 -7.33 -6.21
C ALA A 105 -7.33 -6.68 -4.92
N ASP A 106 -7.95 -7.49 -4.07
CA ASP A 106 -8.77 -7.10 -2.92
C ASP A 106 -8.01 -7.25 -1.57
N GLY A 107 -6.67 -7.24 -1.62
CA GLY A 107 -5.78 -7.09 -0.47
C GLY A 107 -5.56 -8.35 0.36
N ALA A 108 -4.97 -8.21 1.54
CA ALA A 108 -4.51 -9.31 2.39
C ALA A 108 -5.65 -10.22 2.90
N ASN A 109 -6.88 -9.72 2.97
CA ASN A 109 -8.06 -10.50 3.36
C ASN A 109 -8.91 -10.92 2.15
N SER A 110 -8.30 -11.07 1.00
CA SER A 110 -8.92 -11.33 -0.30
C SER A 110 -10.06 -12.36 -0.23
N ARG A 111 -11.23 -11.94 -0.71
CA ARG A 111 -12.36 -12.83 -0.91
C ARG A 111 -12.19 -13.68 -2.16
N VAL A 112 -11.52 -13.16 -3.17
CA VAL A 112 -11.19 -13.90 -4.38
C VAL A 112 -10.27 -15.07 -4.04
N ALA A 113 -9.18 -14.82 -3.29
CA ALA A 113 -8.26 -15.86 -2.86
C ALA A 113 -8.98 -16.97 -2.06
N LYS A 114 -9.88 -16.59 -1.14
CA LYS A 114 -10.68 -17.55 -0.36
C LYS A 114 -11.64 -18.37 -1.23
N ALA A 115 -12.33 -17.73 -2.18
CA ALA A 115 -13.26 -18.40 -3.08
C ALA A 115 -12.55 -19.39 -4.02
N MET A 116 -11.31 -19.09 -4.40
CA MET A 116 -10.48 -19.94 -5.27
C MET A 116 -9.65 -20.96 -4.51
N ASP A 117 -9.70 -20.94 -3.15
CA ASP A 117 -8.88 -21.80 -2.27
C ASP A 117 -7.38 -21.69 -2.61
N ALA A 118 -6.91 -20.45 -2.67
CA ALA A 118 -5.54 -20.16 -3.06
C ALA A 118 -4.50 -20.56 -1.99
N GLY A 119 -4.94 -21.21 -0.91
CA GLY A 119 -4.10 -21.63 0.20
C GLY A 119 -3.84 -20.53 1.23
N ASP A 120 -3.01 -20.86 2.21
CA ASP A 120 -2.58 -19.94 3.26
C ASP A 120 -1.33 -19.17 2.85
N TYR A 121 -1.26 -17.92 3.25
CA TYR A 121 -0.09 -17.05 3.04
C TYR A 121 0.24 -16.25 4.29
N ASN A 122 1.51 -15.94 4.45
CA ASN A 122 1.96 -15.13 5.56
C ASN A 122 1.60 -13.66 5.31
N VAL A 123 1.11 -13.01 6.35
CA VAL A 123 0.78 -11.57 6.33
C VAL A 123 1.63 -10.83 7.34
N ALA A 124 2.06 -9.64 6.98
CA ALA A 124 2.63 -8.67 7.90
C ALA A 124 1.56 -7.64 8.27
N ILE A 125 1.62 -7.16 9.50
CA ILE A 125 0.85 -6.03 9.97
C ILE A 125 1.80 -4.83 9.99
N ALA A 126 1.39 -3.73 9.39
CA ALA A 126 2.12 -2.48 9.42
C ALA A 126 1.28 -1.40 10.08
N PHE A 127 1.95 -0.56 10.86
CA PHE A 127 1.38 0.65 11.44
C PHE A 127 2.16 1.85 10.90
N GLN A 128 1.44 2.91 10.53
CA GLN A 128 2.06 4.12 9.99
C GLN A 128 1.29 5.35 10.46
N GLU A 129 2.02 6.34 10.90
CA GLU A 129 1.52 7.68 11.17
C GLU A 129 1.97 8.67 10.09
N ARG A 130 1.15 9.69 9.85
CA ARG A 130 1.46 10.82 8.99
C ARG A 130 1.73 12.02 9.88
N ILE A 131 2.98 12.44 9.95
CA ILE A 131 3.43 13.52 10.82
C ILE A 131 3.70 14.73 9.95
N LYS A 132 2.89 15.77 10.09
CA LYS A 132 3.11 17.04 9.42
C LYS A 132 4.30 17.75 10.06
N LEU A 133 5.26 18.12 9.23
CA LEU A 133 6.45 18.82 9.67
C LEU A 133 6.43 20.28 9.17
N PRO A 134 7.03 21.21 9.95
CA PRO A 134 7.35 22.53 9.45
C PRO A 134 8.25 22.46 8.21
N GLU A 135 8.18 23.47 7.35
CA GLU A 135 8.92 23.50 6.07
C GLU A 135 10.43 23.27 6.24
N LYS A 136 11.01 23.85 7.28
CA LYS A 136 12.45 23.69 7.56
C LYS A 136 12.85 22.23 7.81
N GLU A 137 12.03 21.48 8.55
CA GLU A 137 12.24 20.07 8.84
C GLU A 137 11.91 19.20 7.60
N MET A 138 10.93 19.60 6.79
CA MET A 138 10.64 18.94 5.52
C MET A 138 11.77 19.05 4.52
N ASN A 139 12.53 20.14 4.53
CA ASN A 139 13.70 20.32 3.65
C ASN A 139 14.81 19.28 3.92
N TYR A 140 14.93 18.79 5.17
CA TYR A 140 15.84 17.68 5.48
C TYR A 140 15.46 16.40 4.72
N TYR A 141 14.17 16.17 4.54
CA TYR A 141 13.63 14.99 3.85
C TYR A 141 13.33 15.24 2.35
N GLU A 142 13.78 16.35 1.76
CA GLU A 142 13.45 16.70 0.37
C GLU A 142 13.84 15.59 -0.61
N ASP A 143 15.00 14.98 -0.41
CA ASP A 143 15.57 13.93 -1.25
C ASP A 143 16.09 12.73 -0.41
N LEU A 144 15.51 12.48 0.76
CA LEU A 144 15.97 11.46 1.70
C LEU A 144 14.83 10.60 2.20
N ALA A 145 15.00 9.27 2.10
CA ALA A 145 14.20 8.28 2.80
C ALA A 145 15.07 7.56 3.83
N GLU A 146 14.55 7.35 5.03
CA GLU A 146 15.25 6.65 6.10
C GLU A 146 14.61 5.31 6.42
N MET A 147 15.46 4.32 6.70
CA MET A 147 15.08 2.98 7.15
C MET A 147 15.86 2.65 8.41
N TYR A 148 15.15 2.21 9.42
CA TYR A 148 15.68 1.83 10.72
C TYR A 148 15.60 0.32 10.87
N VAL A 149 16.71 -0.33 11.16
CA VAL A 149 16.77 -1.79 11.32
C VAL A 149 17.23 -2.15 12.73
N GLY A 150 16.65 -3.19 13.28
CA GLY A 150 16.99 -3.71 14.60
C GLY A 150 15.77 -4.16 15.40
N THR A 151 16.02 -5.00 16.40
CA THR A 151 14.96 -5.56 17.24
C THR A 151 14.30 -4.56 18.17
N ASP A 152 14.89 -3.40 18.36
CA ASP A 152 14.32 -2.23 19.04
C ASP A 152 13.27 -1.49 18.21
N VAL A 153 13.29 -1.66 16.88
CA VAL A 153 12.32 -1.09 15.95
C VAL A 153 11.26 -2.12 15.54
N SER A 154 11.70 -3.31 15.20
CA SER A 154 10.84 -4.45 14.86
C SER A 154 11.63 -5.76 14.98
N PRO A 155 10.99 -6.85 15.46
CA PRO A 155 11.68 -8.13 15.61
C PRO A 155 12.05 -8.80 14.27
N ASP A 156 11.35 -8.46 13.18
CA ASP A 156 11.45 -9.16 11.90
C ASP A 156 11.20 -8.26 10.67
N PHE A 157 11.09 -6.96 10.91
CA PHE A 157 10.84 -5.97 9.88
C PHE A 157 11.77 -4.76 10.07
N TYR A 158 11.40 -3.60 9.53
CA TYR A 158 12.13 -2.33 9.67
C TYR A 158 11.17 -1.18 9.96
N GLY A 159 11.68 -0.10 10.53
CA GLY A 159 10.98 1.17 10.59
C GLY A 159 11.35 2.05 9.40
N TRP A 160 10.49 2.98 9.06
CA TRP A 160 10.72 3.91 7.96
C TRP A 160 10.28 5.33 8.30
N VAL A 161 10.97 6.29 7.67
CA VAL A 161 10.55 7.68 7.56
C VAL A 161 10.58 8.04 6.08
N PHE A 162 9.40 8.15 5.48
CA PHE A 162 9.24 8.41 4.06
C PHE A 162 8.57 9.76 3.81
N PRO A 163 9.25 10.70 3.15
CA PRO A 163 8.66 11.99 2.86
C PRO A 163 7.51 11.88 1.86
N LYS A 164 6.48 12.69 2.10
CA LYS A 164 5.36 12.89 1.20
C LYS A 164 5.23 14.39 0.87
N TYR A 165 4.06 14.87 0.62
CA TYR A 165 3.80 16.26 0.24
C TYR A 165 4.27 17.26 1.32
N ASP A 166 3.57 17.32 2.46
CA ASP A 166 3.82 18.23 3.58
C ASP A 166 4.05 17.52 4.91
N HIS A 167 4.30 16.21 4.84
CA HIS A 167 4.46 15.35 6.00
C HIS A 167 5.44 14.20 5.70
N VAL A 168 5.88 13.55 6.74
CA VAL A 168 6.56 12.26 6.67
C VAL A 168 5.61 11.16 7.10
N ALA A 169 5.71 10.01 6.42
CA ALA A 169 5.07 8.77 6.84
C ALA A 169 6.07 7.97 7.67
N VAL A 170 5.81 7.88 8.96
CA VAL A 170 6.63 7.13 9.92
C VAL A 170 5.92 5.85 10.28
N GLY A 171 6.58 4.72 10.16
CA GLY A 171 5.93 3.46 10.45
C GLY A 171 6.89 2.30 10.65
N THR A 172 6.32 1.19 11.05
CA THR A 172 6.99 -0.11 11.17
C THR A 172 5.99 -1.25 10.93
N GLY A 173 6.46 -2.48 10.89
CA GLY A 173 5.62 -3.64 10.69
C GLY A 173 6.20 -4.88 11.35
N THR A 174 5.41 -5.95 11.38
CA THR A 174 5.86 -7.28 11.85
C THR A 174 5.01 -8.38 11.23
N MET A 175 5.59 -9.54 11.00
CA MET A 175 4.88 -10.79 10.67
C MET A 175 4.49 -11.57 11.92
N GLN A 176 4.99 -11.20 13.08
CA GLN A 176 4.67 -11.87 14.33
C GLN A 176 3.26 -11.50 14.81
N LYS A 177 2.43 -12.50 15.04
CA LYS A 177 1.03 -12.32 15.46
C LYS A 177 0.87 -12.07 16.98
N ASN A 178 1.92 -11.73 17.70
CA ASN A 178 1.86 -11.48 19.13
C ASN A 178 1.20 -10.12 19.41
N GLN A 179 0.05 -10.14 20.08
CA GLN A 179 -0.71 -8.93 20.42
C GLN A 179 0.07 -7.91 21.27
N SER A 180 1.01 -8.35 22.10
CA SER A 180 1.84 -7.45 22.91
C SER A 180 2.85 -6.66 22.06
N LEU A 181 3.37 -7.28 20.99
CA LEU A 181 4.25 -6.60 20.03
C LEU A 181 3.49 -5.56 19.19
N ILE A 182 2.27 -5.91 18.74
CA ILE A 182 1.42 -4.97 17.98
C ILE A 182 1.09 -3.74 18.82
N LYS A 183 0.80 -3.91 20.12
CA LYS A 183 0.57 -2.79 21.05
C LYS A 183 1.85 -1.96 21.29
N GLY A 184 3.02 -2.60 21.33
CA GLY A 184 4.32 -1.93 21.48
C GLY A 184 4.72 -1.09 20.27
N LEU A 185 4.21 -1.40 19.08
CA LEU A 185 4.42 -0.59 17.88
C LEU A 185 3.55 0.69 17.84
N GLN A 186 2.60 0.83 18.77
CA GLN A 186 1.66 1.97 18.86
C GLN A 186 2.05 2.99 19.94
N VAL A 187 3.19 2.83 20.60
CA VAL A 187 3.73 3.72 21.64
C VAL A 187 4.92 4.55 21.08
#